data_64bba445d0967d28e301d7bffd588e66
#
_entry.id   64bba445d0967d28e301d7bffd588e66
#
_cell.length_a   1.000
_cell.length_b   1.000
_cell.length_c   1.000
_cell.angle_alpha   90.00
_cell.angle_beta   90.00
_cell.angle_gamma   90.00
#
_symmetry.space_group_name_H-M   'P 1'
#
loop_
_entity.id
_entity.type
_entity.pdbx_description
1 polymer ?
#
loop_
_entity_poly.entity_id
_entity_poly.type
_entity_poly.pdbx_seq_one_letter_code
_entity_poly.pdbx_strand_id
1 'polypeptide(L)'
;MRVLNVMQRPVRVVRQSDSMRTAAVLLAEYGFAAVPVVDDHDRLVGMLNSGDVLRAGQACSETVGEVMTAPAVAAPMYHYLADVSQMLLQQGLRSLPVVDIDGRVVGILSRSDVVRLMLKPDETIAVGAQRCLDDYTGDGRWRVTVEEGRVTLAGPFADESERRIAIALSKTVPGTRTVSIATEE
;
A
#
# COMPACT_ATOMS: atom_id res chain seq x y z
N MET A 1 -4.00 7.71 -18.91
CA MET A 1 -3.10 7.69 -17.74
C MET A 1 -2.16 6.49 -17.86
N ARG A 2 -0.88 6.64 -17.51
CA ARG A 2 0.14 5.59 -17.55
C ARG A 2 0.39 5.03 -16.16
N VAL A 3 0.89 3.79 -16.07
CA VAL A 3 1.23 3.12 -14.81
C VAL A 3 2.21 3.93 -13.96
N LEU A 4 3.23 4.53 -14.59
CA LEU A 4 4.25 5.37 -13.93
C LEU A 4 3.67 6.54 -13.12
N ASN A 5 2.45 7.01 -13.44
CA ASN A 5 1.78 8.12 -12.77
C ASN A 5 1.06 7.70 -11.48
N VAL A 6 0.91 6.37 -11.26
CA VAL A 6 0.07 5.81 -10.19
C VAL A 6 0.84 4.85 -9.30
N MET A 7 1.88 4.18 -9.85
CA MET A 7 2.67 3.20 -9.11
C MET A 7 3.27 3.78 -7.83
N GLN A 8 3.37 2.98 -6.79
CA GLN A 8 4.03 3.33 -5.53
C GLN A 8 5.54 3.26 -5.68
N ARG A 9 6.24 4.27 -5.13
CA ARG A 9 7.70 4.39 -5.02
C ARG A 9 8.09 5.02 -3.68
N PRO A 10 9.26 4.66 -3.08
CA PRO A 10 10.16 3.57 -3.48
C PRO A 10 9.52 2.21 -3.25
N VAL A 11 9.88 1.21 -4.07
CA VAL A 11 9.46 -0.18 -3.89
C VAL A 11 10.48 -0.93 -3.04
N ARG A 12 9.99 -1.76 -2.12
CA ARG A 12 10.83 -2.71 -1.39
C ARG A 12 10.95 -3.98 -2.21
N VAL A 13 12.17 -4.47 -2.35
CA VAL A 13 12.49 -5.71 -3.08
C VAL A 13 13.30 -6.63 -2.18
N VAL A 14 13.34 -7.91 -2.51
CA VAL A 14 14.24 -8.90 -1.93
C VAL A 14 15.05 -9.55 -3.05
N ARG A 15 16.24 -10.08 -2.71
CA ARG A 15 17.09 -10.80 -3.65
C ARG A 15 16.81 -12.30 -3.59
N GLN A 16 17.10 -13.00 -4.68
CA GLN A 16 16.99 -14.47 -4.71
C GLN A 16 17.82 -15.14 -3.61
N SER A 17 18.98 -14.57 -3.28
CA SER A 17 19.90 -15.07 -2.26
C SER A 17 19.52 -14.74 -0.83
N ASP A 18 18.51 -13.88 -0.63
CA ASP A 18 18.06 -13.52 0.71
C ASP A 18 17.44 -14.73 1.42
N SER A 19 17.55 -14.75 2.75
CA SER A 19 16.88 -15.78 3.55
C SER A 19 15.37 -15.55 3.58
N MET A 20 14.60 -16.64 3.60
CA MET A 20 13.16 -16.59 3.79
C MET A 20 12.74 -15.82 5.06
N ARG A 21 13.58 -15.89 6.11
CA ARG A 21 13.34 -15.15 7.35
C ARG A 21 13.38 -13.63 7.12
N THR A 22 14.36 -13.14 6.38
CA THR A 22 14.47 -11.70 6.04
C THR A 22 13.25 -11.23 5.26
N ALA A 23 12.84 -12.01 4.26
CA ALA A 23 11.67 -11.68 3.45
C ALA A 23 10.35 -11.76 4.24
N ALA A 24 10.20 -12.74 5.14
CA ALA A 24 9.04 -12.87 6.01
C ALA A 24 8.90 -11.67 6.97
N VAL A 25 10.00 -11.22 7.57
CA VAL A 25 10.01 -10.02 8.42
C VAL A 25 9.56 -8.80 7.63
N LEU A 26 10.07 -8.60 6.41
CA LEU A 26 9.68 -7.48 5.56
C LEU A 26 8.20 -7.50 5.21
N LEU A 27 7.65 -8.68 4.84
CA LEU A 27 6.23 -8.83 4.55
C LEU A 27 5.36 -8.52 5.78
N ALA A 28 5.76 -9.01 6.96
CA ALA A 28 5.00 -8.83 8.20
C ALA A 28 5.07 -7.39 8.72
N GLU A 29 6.26 -6.79 8.74
CA GLU A 29 6.49 -5.43 9.27
C GLU A 29 5.73 -4.37 8.48
N TYR A 30 5.72 -4.50 7.15
CA TYR A 30 5.05 -3.51 6.27
C TYR A 30 3.64 -3.92 5.85
N GLY A 31 3.14 -5.07 6.26
CA GLY A 31 1.82 -5.57 5.88
C GLY A 31 1.68 -5.82 4.37
N PHE A 32 2.79 -6.12 3.68
CA PHE A 32 2.76 -6.35 2.25
C PHE A 32 2.15 -7.72 1.91
N ALA A 33 1.27 -7.75 0.91
CA ALA A 33 0.73 -9.01 0.40
C ALA A 33 1.78 -9.80 -0.40
N ALA A 34 2.71 -9.10 -1.07
CA ALA A 34 3.80 -9.66 -1.85
C ALA A 34 4.91 -8.64 -2.04
N VAL A 35 6.14 -9.12 -2.30
CA VAL A 35 7.31 -8.30 -2.64
C VAL A 35 7.96 -8.83 -3.91
N PRO A 36 8.48 -7.94 -4.79
CA PRO A 36 9.25 -8.35 -5.96
C PRO A 36 10.58 -8.97 -5.55
N VAL A 37 10.98 -10.01 -6.25
CA VAL A 37 12.29 -10.65 -6.13
C VAL A 37 13.14 -10.23 -7.32
N VAL A 38 14.36 -9.79 -7.05
CA VAL A 38 15.27 -9.28 -8.06
C VAL A 38 16.60 -10.04 -8.06
N ASP A 39 17.29 -10.00 -9.21
CA ASP A 39 18.67 -10.44 -9.35
C ASP A 39 19.67 -9.36 -8.86
N ASP A 40 20.99 -9.62 -9.04
CA ASP A 40 22.06 -8.71 -8.66
C ASP A 40 22.12 -7.42 -9.50
N HIS A 41 21.34 -7.34 -10.57
CA HIS A 41 21.21 -6.19 -11.46
C HIS A 41 19.88 -5.44 -11.27
N ASP A 42 19.14 -5.73 -10.17
CA ASP A 42 17.81 -5.23 -9.85
C ASP A 42 16.71 -5.58 -10.88
N ARG A 43 16.93 -6.60 -11.72
CA ARG A 43 15.94 -7.10 -12.66
C ARG A 43 14.97 -8.03 -11.97
N LEU A 44 13.70 -7.92 -12.33
CA LEU A 44 12.64 -8.77 -11.80
C LEU A 44 12.84 -10.22 -12.22
N VAL A 45 12.90 -11.12 -11.25
CA VAL A 45 13.00 -12.58 -11.48
C VAL A 45 11.82 -13.35 -10.92
N GLY A 46 11.14 -12.82 -9.90
CA GLY A 46 10.02 -13.51 -9.27
C GLY A 46 9.20 -12.59 -8.38
N MET A 47 8.20 -13.17 -7.73
CA MET A 47 7.41 -12.57 -6.64
C MET A 47 7.38 -13.51 -5.45
N LEU A 48 7.50 -12.94 -4.26
CA LEU A 48 7.29 -13.68 -3.01
C LEU A 48 6.06 -13.12 -2.30
N ASN A 49 5.10 -13.97 -1.98
CA ASN A 49 3.89 -13.59 -1.24
C ASN A 49 3.79 -14.31 0.11
N SER A 50 2.88 -13.86 0.97
CA SER A 50 2.67 -14.47 2.27
C SER A 50 2.27 -15.96 2.21
N GLY A 51 1.60 -16.38 1.13
CA GLY A 51 1.27 -17.79 0.92
C GLY A 51 2.51 -18.65 0.63
N ASP A 52 3.51 -18.10 -0.07
CA ASP A 52 4.78 -18.78 -0.33
C ASP A 52 5.53 -18.99 1.00
N VAL A 53 5.58 -17.96 1.84
CA VAL A 53 6.19 -18.03 3.18
C VAL A 53 5.49 -19.07 4.06
N LEU A 54 4.17 -19.13 4.05
CA LEU A 54 3.40 -20.10 4.83
C LEU A 54 3.62 -21.54 4.33
N ARG A 55 3.78 -21.76 3.02
CA ARG A 55 4.08 -23.08 2.44
C ARG A 55 5.49 -23.56 2.77
N ALA A 56 6.47 -22.67 2.75
CA ALA A 56 7.85 -22.99 3.16
C ALA A 56 7.95 -23.37 4.64
N GLY A 57 6.99 -22.94 5.47
CA GLY A 57 6.91 -23.31 6.87
C GLY A 57 8.04 -22.75 7.73
N GLN A 58 8.25 -23.35 8.93
CA GLN A 58 9.29 -22.91 9.86
C GLN A 58 10.72 -23.39 9.49
N ALA A 59 10.88 -24.18 8.45
CA ALA A 59 12.19 -24.62 7.95
C ALA A 59 12.87 -23.46 7.22
N CYS A 60 13.26 -22.42 7.94
CA CYS A 60 13.87 -21.19 7.45
C CYS A 60 15.30 -21.38 6.87
N SER A 61 15.63 -22.53 6.32
CA SER A 61 16.91 -22.81 5.65
C SER A 61 16.91 -22.50 4.15
N GLU A 62 15.72 -22.22 3.58
CA GLU A 62 15.55 -21.96 2.16
C GLU A 62 15.83 -20.49 1.83
N THR A 63 16.33 -20.26 0.62
CA THR A 63 16.45 -18.93 0.05
C THR A 63 15.14 -18.49 -0.59
N VAL A 64 14.98 -17.18 -0.77
CA VAL A 64 13.82 -16.62 -1.48
C VAL A 64 13.68 -17.22 -2.89
N GLY A 65 14.81 -17.43 -3.58
CA GLY A 65 14.83 -17.99 -4.94
C GLY A 65 14.26 -19.39 -5.06
N GLU A 66 14.36 -20.21 -3.99
CA GLU A 66 13.84 -21.58 -3.97
C GLU A 66 12.32 -21.66 -3.78
N VAL A 67 11.72 -20.58 -3.20
CA VAL A 67 10.31 -20.57 -2.78
C VAL A 67 9.46 -19.61 -3.61
N MET A 68 10.07 -18.59 -4.22
CA MET A 68 9.36 -17.56 -4.98
C MET A 68 8.51 -18.12 -6.11
N THR A 69 7.45 -17.42 -6.48
CA THR A 69 6.71 -17.68 -7.73
C THR A 69 7.47 -17.05 -8.90
N ALA A 70 7.91 -17.87 -9.85
CA ALA A 70 8.60 -17.44 -11.06
C ALA A 70 8.03 -18.17 -12.29
N PRO A 71 7.98 -17.52 -13.49
CA PRO A 71 8.30 -16.11 -13.69
C PRO A 71 7.24 -15.18 -13.11
N ALA A 72 7.66 -13.99 -12.70
CA ALA A 72 6.73 -12.96 -12.23
C ALA A 72 6.02 -12.27 -13.40
N VAL A 73 4.74 -12.00 -13.22
CA VAL A 73 4.00 -11.10 -14.11
C VAL A 73 4.33 -9.66 -13.73
N ALA A 74 4.72 -8.84 -14.70
CA ALA A 74 5.11 -7.45 -14.50
C ALA A 74 4.32 -6.48 -15.39
N ALA A 75 4.22 -5.24 -14.96
CA ALA A 75 3.66 -4.14 -15.74
C ALA A 75 4.80 -3.24 -16.24
N PRO A 76 4.99 -3.04 -17.56
CA PRO A 76 5.89 -2.01 -18.05
C PRO A 76 5.42 -0.61 -17.62
N MET A 77 6.34 0.25 -17.15
CA MET A 77 5.99 1.55 -16.55
C MET A 77 5.23 2.49 -17.49
N TYR A 78 5.42 2.34 -18.80
CA TYR A 78 4.78 3.17 -19.81
C TYR A 78 3.45 2.60 -20.34
N HIS A 79 3.01 1.44 -19.90
CA HIS A 79 1.72 0.89 -20.31
C HIS A 79 0.55 1.74 -19.79
N TYR A 80 -0.60 1.62 -20.46
CA TYR A 80 -1.82 2.27 -20.01
C TYR A 80 -2.35 1.60 -18.75
N LEU A 81 -2.77 2.41 -17.80
CA LEU A 81 -3.30 1.93 -16.53
C LEU A 81 -4.54 1.03 -16.71
N ALA A 82 -5.38 1.32 -17.72
CA ALA A 82 -6.58 0.53 -18.00
C ALA A 82 -6.23 -0.93 -18.33
N ASP A 83 -5.21 -1.14 -19.18
CA ASP A 83 -4.80 -2.48 -19.60
C ASP A 83 -4.21 -3.28 -18.43
N VAL A 84 -3.39 -2.60 -17.61
CA VAL A 84 -2.77 -3.23 -16.43
C VAL A 84 -3.81 -3.49 -15.34
N SER A 85 -4.80 -2.63 -15.17
CA SER A 85 -5.92 -2.88 -14.25
C SER A 85 -6.73 -4.11 -14.65
N GLN A 86 -6.97 -4.28 -15.95
CA GLN A 86 -7.65 -5.46 -16.47
C GLN A 86 -6.80 -6.73 -16.26
N MET A 87 -5.48 -6.66 -16.44
CA MET A 87 -4.56 -7.76 -16.15
C MET A 87 -4.60 -8.17 -14.68
N LEU A 88 -4.59 -7.20 -13.74
CA LEU A 88 -4.75 -7.45 -12.29
C LEU A 88 -6.02 -8.23 -11.98
N LEU A 89 -7.14 -7.89 -12.64
CA LEU A 89 -8.43 -8.54 -12.42
C LEU A 89 -8.47 -9.95 -13.03
N GLN A 90 -8.07 -10.10 -14.29
CA GLN A 90 -8.14 -11.38 -15.04
C GLN A 90 -7.24 -12.45 -14.43
N GLN A 91 -6.07 -12.08 -13.94
CA GLN A 91 -5.11 -13.01 -13.35
C GLN A 91 -5.27 -13.16 -11.81
N GLY A 92 -6.28 -12.53 -11.21
CA GLY A 92 -6.51 -12.64 -9.78
C GLY A 92 -5.42 -12.00 -8.90
N LEU A 93 -4.52 -11.18 -9.48
CA LEU A 93 -3.39 -10.59 -8.78
C LEU A 93 -3.81 -9.41 -7.91
N ARG A 94 -3.24 -9.28 -6.72
CA ARG A 94 -3.47 -8.14 -5.82
C ARG A 94 -2.58 -6.96 -6.15
N SER A 95 -1.36 -7.24 -6.63
CA SER A 95 -0.37 -6.25 -7.04
C SER A 95 0.51 -6.79 -8.14
N LEU A 96 1.13 -5.90 -8.90
CA LEU A 96 2.10 -6.18 -9.96
C LEU A 96 3.35 -5.32 -9.74
N PRO A 97 4.55 -5.89 -9.84
CA PRO A 97 5.76 -5.11 -9.96
C PRO A 97 5.75 -4.31 -11.27
N VAL A 98 6.25 -3.11 -11.20
CA VAL A 98 6.40 -2.24 -12.38
C VAL A 98 7.87 -2.20 -12.77
N VAL A 99 8.14 -2.45 -14.04
CA VAL A 99 9.49 -2.52 -14.57
C VAL A 99 9.75 -1.45 -15.63
N ASP A 100 11.01 -1.06 -15.75
CA ASP A 100 11.52 -0.22 -16.82
C ASP A 100 11.82 -1.03 -18.10
N ILE A 101 12.42 -0.37 -19.09
CA ILE A 101 12.79 -0.98 -20.37
C ILE A 101 13.88 -2.07 -20.23
N ASP A 102 14.70 -1.99 -19.18
CA ASP A 102 15.76 -2.97 -18.89
C ASP A 102 15.28 -4.13 -18.00
N GLY A 103 13.99 -4.14 -17.63
CA GLY A 103 13.38 -5.13 -16.74
C GLY A 103 13.68 -4.90 -15.26
N ARG A 104 14.21 -3.73 -14.87
CA ARG A 104 14.47 -3.39 -13.47
C ARG A 104 13.19 -2.96 -12.78
N VAL A 105 13.05 -3.35 -11.52
CA VAL A 105 11.88 -2.98 -10.72
C VAL A 105 11.97 -1.51 -10.32
N VAL A 106 11.00 -0.70 -10.80
CA VAL A 106 10.94 0.75 -10.54
C VAL A 106 9.75 1.17 -9.69
N GLY A 107 8.84 0.26 -9.39
CA GLY A 107 7.65 0.52 -8.59
C GLY A 107 6.79 -0.72 -8.39
N ILE A 108 5.66 -0.54 -7.72
CA ILE A 108 4.62 -1.55 -7.56
C ILE A 108 3.26 -0.90 -7.78
N LEU A 109 2.34 -1.60 -8.43
CA LEU A 109 0.95 -1.18 -8.61
C LEU A 109 0.02 -2.20 -7.99
N SER A 110 -0.84 -1.78 -7.09
CA SER A 110 -1.87 -2.61 -6.47
C SER A 110 -3.28 -2.27 -6.95
N ARG A 111 -4.24 -3.20 -6.72
CA ARG A 111 -5.67 -2.90 -6.94
C ARG A 111 -6.13 -1.68 -6.12
N SER A 112 -5.63 -1.54 -4.91
CA SER A 112 -5.96 -0.40 -4.03
C SER A 112 -5.53 0.93 -4.63
N ASP A 113 -4.40 0.98 -5.35
CA ASP A 113 -3.93 2.20 -6.00
C ASP A 113 -4.87 2.60 -7.15
N VAL A 114 -5.37 1.61 -7.90
CA VAL A 114 -6.36 1.85 -8.96
C VAL A 114 -7.70 2.33 -8.38
N VAL A 115 -8.17 1.69 -7.29
CA VAL A 115 -9.42 2.09 -6.63
C VAL A 115 -9.33 3.51 -6.09
N ARG A 116 -8.20 3.92 -5.50
CA ARG A 116 -8.00 5.31 -5.04
C ARG A 116 -8.22 6.36 -6.12
N LEU A 117 -7.92 6.04 -7.38
CA LEU A 117 -8.17 6.97 -8.49
C LEU A 117 -9.64 7.18 -8.80
N MET A 118 -10.51 6.26 -8.36
CA MET A 118 -11.96 6.37 -8.53
C MET A 118 -12.59 7.25 -7.44
N LEU A 119 -11.85 7.50 -6.35
CA LEU A 119 -12.33 8.33 -5.25
C LEU A 119 -12.21 9.81 -5.62
N LYS A 120 -13.21 10.60 -5.23
CA LYS A 120 -13.09 12.07 -5.26
C LYS A 120 -12.03 12.52 -4.26
N PRO A 121 -11.42 13.71 -4.45
CA PRO A 121 -10.41 14.22 -3.52
C PRO A 121 -10.84 14.17 -2.05
N ASP A 122 -12.06 14.59 -1.73
CA ASP A 122 -12.59 14.58 -0.36
C ASP A 122 -12.79 13.17 0.20
N GLU A 123 -13.21 12.22 -0.62
CA GLU A 123 -13.32 10.80 -0.23
C GLU A 123 -11.94 10.21 0.09
N THR A 124 -10.93 10.57 -0.68
CA THR A 124 -9.54 10.13 -0.43
C THR A 124 -9.02 10.68 0.89
N ILE A 125 -9.30 11.97 1.18
CA ILE A 125 -8.94 12.61 2.46
C ILE A 125 -9.69 11.95 3.61
N ALA A 126 -11.00 11.70 3.45
CA ALA A 126 -11.82 11.07 4.48
C ALA A 126 -11.31 9.68 4.87
N VAL A 127 -11.02 8.81 3.87
CA VAL A 127 -10.46 7.47 4.11
C VAL A 127 -9.09 7.55 4.79
N GLY A 128 -8.22 8.47 4.35
CA GLY A 128 -6.91 8.67 4.95
C GLY A 128 -6.97 9.14 6.40
N ALA A 129 -7.82 10.14 6.68
CA ALA A 129 -7.98 10.68 8.02
C ALA A 129 -8.63 9.66 8.97
N GLN A 130 -9.68 8.95 8.52
CA GLN A 130 -10.32 7.91 9.32
C GLN A 130 -9.30 6.83 9.72
N ARG A 131 -8.50 6.35 8.78
CA ARG A 131 -7.46 5.34 9.07
C ARG A 131 -6.46 5.82 10.11
N CYS A 132 -5.93 7.05 9.99
CA CYS A 132 -4.99 7.58 10.97
C CYS A 132 -5.60 7.67 12.39
N LEU A 133 -6.91 7.95 12.47
CA LEU A 133 -7.62 8.03 13.73
C LEU A 133 -7.92 6.65 14.31
N ASP A 134 -8.32 5.69 13.48
CA ASP A 134 -8.59 4.31 13.90
C ASP A 134 -7.30 3.60 14.35
N ASP A 135 -6.18 3.86 13.69
CA ASP A 135 -4.85 3.37 14.11
C ASP A 135 -4.44 3.90 15.51
N TYR A 136 -4.96 5.08 15.93
CA TYR A 136 -4.67 5.67 17.23
C TYR A 136 -5.62 5.21 18.33
N THR A 137 -6.94 5.10 18.06
CA THR A 137 -7.96 4.85 19.10
C THR A 137 -8.66 3.50 19.01
N GLY A 138 -8.46 2.75 17.93
CA GLY A 138 -9.31 1.64 17.52
C GLY A 138 -10.50 2.07 16.67
N ASP A 139 -11.09 1.11 15.98
CA ASP A 139 -12.10 1.33 14.95
C ASP A 139 -13.36 2.04 15.46
N GLY A 140 -13.76 3.07 14.74
CA GLY A 140 -15.09 3.67 14.82
C GLY A 140 -15.35 4.59 16.01
N ARG A 141 -14.34 4.97 16.81
CA ARG A 141 -14.52 5.91 17.94
C ARG A 141 -14.83 7.30 17.44
N TRP A 142 -14.16 7.77 16.39
CA TRP A 142 -14.37 9.06 15.77
C TRP A 142 -14.80 8.90 14.31
N ARG A 143 -15.65 9.79 13.86
CA ARG A 143 -16.13 9.84 12.48
C ARG A 143 -15.56 11.03 11.75
N VAL A 144 -15.11 10.82 10.53
CA VAL A 144 -14.58 11.86 9.64
C VAL A 144 -15.58 12.19 8.55
N THR A 145 -15.84 13.48 8.35
CA THR A 145 -16.50 14.01 7.15
C THR A 145 -15.59 15.03 6.48
N VAL A 146 -15.63 15.13 5.16
CA VAL A 146 -14.78 16.06 4.41
C VAL A 146 -15.59 16.76 3.34
N GLU A 147 -15.45 18.08 3.26
CA GLU A 147 -16.02 18.94 2.23
C GLU A 147 -14.96 19.95 1.76
N GLU A 148 -14.63 19.95 0.47
CA GLU A 148 -13.63 20.83 -0.14
C GLU A 148 -12.28 20.84 0.62
N GLY A 149 -11.85 19.67 1.12
CA GLY A 149 -10.63 19.53 1.91
C GLY A 149 -10.75 20.00 3.37
N ARG A 150 -11.93 20.40 3.83
CA ARG A 150 -12.24 20.71 5.23
C ARG A 150 -12.67 19.44 5.94
N VAL A 151 -11.85 18.99 6.87
CA VAL A 151 -12.11 17.81 7.69
C VAL A 151 -12.88 18.21 8.95
N THR A 152 -14.00 17.55 9.21
CA THR A 152 -14.78 17.67 10.43
C THR A 152 -14.75 16.34 11.17
N LEU A 153 -14.34 16.38 12.45
CA LEU A 153 -14.24 15.23 13.34
C LEU A 153 -15.42 15.20 14.29
N ALA A 154 -16.11 14.09 14.41
CA ALA A 154 -17.23 13.88 15.31
C ALA A 154 -17.01 12.63 16.16
N GLY A 155 -17.41 12.67 17.42
CA GLY A 155 -17.36 11.56 18.36
C GLY A 155 -16.89 12.00 19.76
N PRO A 156 -16.86 11.09 20.73
CA PRO A 156 -16.46 11.37 22.08
C PRO A 156 -14.95 11.58 22.20
N PHE A 157 -14.53 12.71 22.74
CA PHE A 157 -13.15 13.01 23.12
C PHE A 157 -13.03 13.02 24.64
N ALA A 158 -12.03 12.33 25.19
CA ALA A 158 -11.83 12.24 26.61
C ALA A 158 -11.44 13.60 27.24
N ASP A 159 -10.59 14.33 26.54
CA ASP A 159 -10.08 15.63 26.97
C ASP A 159 -9.61 16.50 25.80
N GLU A 160 -9.10 17.68 26.12
CA GLU A 160 -8.57 18.64 25.14
C GLU A 160 -7.28 18.15 24.48
N SER A 161 -6.49 17.30 25.15
CA SER A 161 -5.26 16.75 24.60
C SER A 161 -5.58 15.77 23.47
N GLU A 162 -6.60 14.93 23.67
CA GLU A 162 -7.07 14.00 22.66
C GLU A 162 -7.64 14.71 21.44
N ARG A 163 -8.38 15.82 21.63
CA ARG A 163 -8.83 16.69 20.53
C ARG A 163 -7.67 17.22 19.70
N ARG A 164 -6.61 17.70 20.36
CA ARG A 164 -5.41 18.21 19.68
C ARG A 164 -4.69 17.12 18.89
N ILE A 165 -4.59 15.91 19.43
CA ILE A 165 -3.98 14.76 18.75
C ILE A 165 -4.79 14.40 17.49
N ALA A 166 -6.11 14.29 17.61
CA ALA A 166 -6.98 13.97 16.47
C ALA A 166 -6.86 15.01 15.34
N ILE A 167 -6.83 16.30 15.71
CA ILE A 167 -6.61 17.40 14.76
C ILE A 167 -5.22 17.28 14.09
N ALA A 168 -4.17 17.02 14.88
CA ALA A 168 -2.82 16.89 14.36
C ALA A 168 -2.68 15.72 13.38
N LEU A 169 -3.21 14.53 13.73
CA LEU A 169 -3.23 13.36 12.86
C LEU A 169 -3.95 13.64 11.55
N SER A 170 -5.14 14.22 11.60
CA SER A 170 -5.91 14.54 10.40
C SER A 170 -5.22 15.59 9.50
N LYS A 171 -4.44 16.50 10.05
CA LYS A 171 -3.65 17.48 9.29
C LYS A 171 -2.49 16.85 8.51
N THR A 172 -2.02 15.66 8.90
CA THR A 172 -0.95 14.95 8.16
C THR A 172 -1.42 14.38 6.84
N VAL A 173 -2.73 14.24 6.64
CA VAL A 173 -3.32 13.64 5.43
C VAL A 173 -3.21 14.63 4.25
N PRO A 174 -2.58 14.23 3.14
CA PRO A 174 -2.43 15.09 1.98
C PRO A 174 -3.78 15.55 1.42
N GLY A 175 -3.90 16.85 1.12
CA GLY A 175 -5.13 17.47 0.63
C GLY A 175 -6.00 18.09 1.73
N THR A 176 -5.75 17.81 3.01
CA THR A 176 -6.42 18.47 4.13
C THR A 176 -6.06 19.95 4.17
N ARG A 177 -7.08 20.82 4.12
CA ARG A 177 -6.93 22.29 4.23
C ARG A 177 -7.10 22.75 5.65
N THR A 178 -8.18 22.34 6.29
CA THR A 178 -8.53 22.69 7.68
C THR A 178 -9.11 21.48 8.40
N VAL A 179 -8.98 21.47 9.73
CA VAL A 179 -9.59 20.45 10.58
C VAL A 179 -10.35 21.14 11.70
N SER A 180 -11.59 20.75 11.91
CA SER A 180 -12.47 21.21 12.99
C SER A 180 -13.12 20.02 13.70
N ILE A 181 -13.59 20.24 14.90
CA ILE A 181 -14.40 19.27 15.65
C ILE A 181 -15.85 19.70 15.52
N ALA A 182 -16.74 18.72 15.25
CA ALA A 182 -18.17 18.98 15.22
C ALA A 182 -18.62 19.48 16.59
N THR A 183 -19.36 20.60 16.60
CA THR A 183 -20.03 21.06 17.82
C THR A 183 -21.19 20.08 18.08
N GLU A 184 -21.24 19.49 19.25
CA GLU A 184 -22.42 18.72 19.68
C GLU A 184 -23.60 19.71 19.78
N GLU A 185 -24.65 19.50 18.97
CA GLU A 185 -25.96 20.11 19.19
C GLU A 185 -26.74 19.32 20.22
#